data_5f011d968ab2dc9b9d90bc2f9775ec49
#
_entry.id   5f011d968ab2dc9b9d90bc2f9775ec49
#
_cell.length_a   1.000
_cell.length_b   1.000
_cell.length_c   1.000
_cell.angle_alpha   90.00
_cell.angle_beta   90.00
_cell.angle_gamma   90.00
#
_symmetry.space_group_name_H-M   'P 1'
#
loop_
_entity.id
_entity.type
_entity.pdbx_description
1 polymer ?
#
loop_
_entity_poly.entity_id
_entity_poly.type
_entity_poly.pdbx_seq_one_letter_code
_entity_poly.pdbx_strand_id
1 'polypeptide(L)'
;GISAGGYLSIEGAIIQMINHGITAGALFMLVGFLYERRHTRNISSFGGIKITMPRYAAIFLFTSFASIGLPGLNGFVGEFMILMGSFNSYKVLTSIAAFGVVLAAIYMLWAYQRIFTGPISNEKNESLKDLDIRETLSIVPLVLLMLFIGIYPSYIESFVIQEAGFITETIALFKDIK
;
A
#
# COMPACT_ATOMS: atom_id res chain seq x y z
N GLY A 1 -9.11 -2.81 12.70
CA GLY A 1 -10.50 -2.61 12.24
C GLY A 1 -11.43 -3.64 12.85
N ILE A 2 -11.23 -4.91 12.58
CA ILE A 2 -12.12 -6.00 13.03
C ILE A 2 -12.28 -6.00 14.56
N SER A 3 -11.19 -5.87 15.31
CA SER A 3 -11.20 -5.85 16.78
C SER A 3 -11.97 -4.66 17.39
N ALA A 4 -12.17 -3.58 16.64
CA ALA A 4 -12.96 -2.44 17.08
C ALA A 4 -14.47 -2.73 17.07
N GLY A 5 -14.91 -3.64 16.21
CA GLY A 5 -16.28 -4.17 16.16
C GLY A 5 -17.33 -3.16 15.65
N GLY A 6 -16.92 -2.01 15.16
CA GLY A 6 -17.82 -1.02 14.57
C GLY A 6 -17.98 -1.25 13.06
N TYR A 7 -19.16 -0.95 12.51
CA TYR A 7 -19.44 -1.16 11.08
C TYR A 7 -18.37 -0.53 10.17
N LEU A 8 -18.10 0.77 10.31
CA LEU A 8 -17.13 1.49 9.49
C LEU A 8 -15.71 0.91 9.60
N SER A 9 -15.31 0.45 10.80
CA SER A 9 -13.99 -0.14 11.01
C SER A 9 -13.84 -1.53 10.38
N ILE A 10 -14.93 -2.31 10.34
CA ILE A 10 -14.96 -3.63 9.71
C ILE A 10 -14.97 -3.47 8.19
N GLU A 11 -15.81 -2.59 7.66
CA GLU A 11 -15.85 -2.25 6.24
C GLU A 11 -14.47 -1.80 5.74
N GLY A 12 -13.87 -0.84 6.44
CA GLY A 12 -12.51 -0.39 6.14
C GLY A 12 -11.46 -1.52 6.20
N ALA A 13 -11.61 -2.47 7.13
CA ALA A 13 -10.69 -3.61 7.22
C ALA A 13 -10.80 -4.55 6.01
N ILE A 14 -12.02 -4.81 5.52
CA ILE A 14 -12.23 -5.64 4.31
C ILE A 14 -11.64 -4.93 3.09
N ILE A 15 -11.91 -3.63 2.93
CA ILE A 15 -11.35 -2.83 1.84
C ILE A 15 -9.83 -2.81 1.91
N GLN A 16 -9.26 -2.68 3.12
CA GLN A 16 -7.81 -2.67 3.29
C GLN A 16 -7.15 -4.01 2.95
N MET A 17 -7.80 -5.13 3.19
CA MET A 17 -7.28 -6.44 2.74
C MET A 17 -7.16 -6.48 1.21
N ILE A 18 -8.15 -5.98 0.48
CA ILE A 18 -8.12 -5.88 -1.00
C ILE A 18 -7.00 -4.94 -1.44
N ASN A 19 -6.95 -3.75 -0.86
CA ASN A 19 -5.95 -2.72 -1.16
C ASN A 19 -4.53 -3.20 -0.91
N HIS A 20 -4.32 -3.88 0.22
CA HIS A 20 -3.02 -4.45 0.56
C HIS A 20 -2.59 -5.53 -0.45
N GLY A 21 -3.52 -6.39 -0.87
CA GLY A 21 -3.24 -7.38 -1.91
C GLY A 21 -2.75 -6.75 -3.22
N ILE A 22 -3.40 -5.68 -3.68
CA ILE A 22 -3.02 -4.95 -4.90
C ILE A 22 -1.65 -4.27 -4.72
N THR A 23 -1.47 -3.53 -3.63
CA THR A 23 -0.28 -2.70 -3.39
C THR A 23 0.95 -3.55 -3.09
N ALA A 24 0.81 -4.55 -2.20
CA ALA A 24 1.90 -5.47 -1.88
C ALA A 24 2.28 -6.33 -3.09
N GLY A 25 1.29 -6.82 -3.85
CA GLY A 25 1.53 -7.54 -5.09
C GLY A 25 2.36 -6.71 -6.07
N ALA A 26 2.00 -5.45 -6.28
CA ALA A 26 2.76 -4.54 -7.14
C ALA A 26 4.19 -4.28 -6.62
N LEU A 27 4.38 -4.04 -5.31
CA LEU A 27 5.71 -3.86 -4.73
C LEU A 27 6.58 -5.11 -4.87
N PHE A 28 6.01 -6.30 -4.65
CA PHE A 28 6.75 -7.55 -4.84
C PHE A 28 7.14 -7.78 -6.30
N MET A 29 6.27 -7.46 -7.26
CA MET A 29 6.61 -7.53 -8.67
C MET A 29 7.76 -6.56 -9.01
N LEU A 30 7.70 -5.32 -8.54
CA LEU A 30 8.76 -4.34 -8.73
C LEU A 30 10.08 -4.80 -8.14
N VAL A 31 10.07 -5.33 -6.90
CA VAL A 31 11.28 -5.92 -6.30
C VAL A 31 11.79 -7.10 -7.12
N GLY A 32 10.89 -7.92 -7.67
CA GLY A 32 11.22 -9.03 -8.56
C GLY A 32 11.96 -8.56 -9.82
N PHE A 33 11.44 -7.56 -10.51
CA PHE A 33 12.07 -6.99 -11.72
C PHE A 33 13.48 -6.46 -11.45
N LEU A 34 13.70 -5.82 -10.30
CA LEU A 34 15.02 -5.34 -9.93
C LEU A 34 15.96 -6.51 -9.55
N TYR A 35 15.41 -7.52 -8.87
CA TYR A 35 16.15 -8.72 -8.51
C TYR A 35 16.62 -9.52 -9.73
N GLU A 36 15.80 -9.67 -10.76
CA GLU A 36 16.19 -10.35 -12.01
C GLU A 36 17.41 -9.67 -12.68
N ARG A 37 17.54 -8.35 -12.54
CA ARG A 37 18.65 -7.58 -13.11
C ARG A 37 19.91 -7.61 -12.24
N ARG A 38 19.76 -7.71 -10.91
CA ARG A 38 20.87 -7.50 -9.96
C ARG A 38 21.19 -8.70 -9.09
N HIS A 39 20.31 -9.69 -9.01
CA HIS A 39 20.41 -10.89 -8.15
C HIS A 39 20.75 -10.57 -6.68
N THR A 40 20.33 -9.40 -6.18
CA THR A 40 20.49 -8.97 -4.79
C THR A 40 19.30 -8.16 -4.32
N ARG A 41 18.99 -8.23 -3.02
CA ARG A 41 17.98 -7.42 -2.34
C ARG A 41 18.59 -6.46 -1.33
N ASN A 42 19.93 -6.40 -1.28
CA ASN A 42 20.61 -5.54 -0.32
C ASN A 42 20.56 -4.08 -0.79
N ILE A 43 19.92 -3.23 0.02
CA ILE A 43 19.73 -1.80 -0.29
C ILE A 43 21.07 -1.09 -0.53
N SER A 44 22.15 -1.48 0.18
CA SER A 44 23.49 -0.89 0.01
C SER A 44 24.11 -1.13 -1.36
N SER A 45 23.60 -2.12 -2.13
CA SER A 45 24.05 -2.41 -3.49
C SER A 45 23.44 -1.48 -4.55
N PHE A 46 22.49 -0.65 -4.15
CA PHE A 46 21.76 0.26 -5.02
C PHE A 46 22.09 1.73 -4.69
N GLY A 47 21.80 2.62 -5.63
CA GLY A 47 21.94 4.07 -5.52
C GLY A 47 21.86 4.66 -6.92
N GLY A 48 21.13 5.76 -7.08
CA GLY A 48 20.97 6.44 -8.37
C GLY A 48 20.18 5.69 -9.43
N ILE A 49 19.41 4.65 -9.06
CA ILE A 49 18.63 3.82 -10.01
C ILE A 49 17.69 4.64 -10.88
N LYS A 50 17.19 5.78 -10.39
CA LYS A 50 16.35 6.70 -11.17
C LYS A 50 17.04 7.20 -12.46
N ILE A 51 18.36 7.22 -12.51
CA ILE A 51 19.11 7.72 -13.68
C ILE A 51 19.01 6.71 -14.82
N THR A 52 19.14 5.43 -14.54
CA THR A 52 19.12 4.33 -15.53
C THR A 52 17.73 3.75 -15.75
N MET A 53 16.87 3.76 -14.72
CA MET A 53 15.52 3.19 -14.76
C MET A 53 14.45 4.21 -14.33
N PRO A 54 14.23 5.31 -15.07
CA PRO A 54 13.30 6.37 -14.64
C PRO A 54 11.83 5.93 -14.58
N ARG A 55 11.36 5.08 -15.50
CA ARG A 55 9.97 4.58 -15.50
C ARG A 55 9.73 3.67 -14.29
N TYR A 56 10.67 2.76 -14.05
CA TYR A 56 10.64 1.89 -12.89
C TYR A 56 10.60 2.71 -11.58
N ALA A 57 11.47 3.72 -11.45
CA ALA A 57 11.52 4.59 -10.29
C ALA A 57 10.21 5.34 -10.06
N ALA A 58 9.57 5.84 -11.13
CA ALA A 58 8.29 6.54 -11.04
C ALA A 58 7.17 5.61 -10.57
N ILE A 59 7.07 4.41 -11.13
CA ILE A 59 6.05 3.42 -10.74
C ILE A 59 6.29 2.93 -9.31
N PHE A 60 7.54 2.70 -8.91
CA PHE A 60 7.87 2.32 -7.54
C PHE A 60 7.47 3.42 -6.54
N LEU A 61 7.73 4.69 -6.86
CA LEU A 61 7.33 5.81 -6.01
C LEU A 61 5.81 5.91 -5.89
N PHE A 62 5.09 5.79 -7.00
CA PHE A 62 3.63 5.79 -7.02
C PHE A 62 3.06 4.67 -6.15
N THR A 63 3.56 3.44 -6.31
CA THR A 63 3.13 2.28 -5.52
C THR A 63 3.48 2.45 -4.04
N SER A 64 4.63 3.08 -3.75
CA SER A 64 5.01 3.45 -2.37
C SER A 64 4.03 4.44 -1.77
N PHE A 65 3.59 5.46 -2.51
CA PHE A 65 2.55 6.39 -2.07
C PHE A 65 1.21 5.71 -1.80
N ALA A 66 0.83 4.75 -2.63
CA ALA A 66 -0.35 3.93 -2.39
C ALA A 66 -0.23 3.10 -1.10
N SER A 67 0.97 2.57 -0.83
CA SER A 67 1.26 1.75 0.35
C SER A 67 1.29 2.53 1.66
N ILE A 68 1.65 3.81 1.64
CA ILE A 68 1.68 4.68 2.83
C ILE A 68 0.38 5.45 3.07
N GLY A 69 -0.66 5.16 2.28
CA GLY A 69 -1.97 5.76 2.46
C GLY A 69 -2.06 7.23 2.00
N LEU A 70 -1.43 7.59 0.86
CA LEU A 70 -1.59 8.93 0.30
C LEU A 70 -3.05 9.16 -0.13
N PRO A 71 -3.71 10.27 0.28
CA PRO A 71 -5.06 10.61 -0.17
C PRO A 71 -5.18 10.62 -1.70
N GLY A 72 -6.26 10.01 -2.21
CA GLY A 72 -6.49 9.79 -3.63
C GLY A 72 -5.96 8.46 -4.16
N LEU A 73 -5.30 7.65 -3.32
CA LEU A 73 -4.88 6.28 -3.63
C LEU A 73 -5.58 5.27 -2.74
N ASN A 74 -5.64 4.02 -3.20
CA ASN A 74 -6.42 2.95 -2.56
C ASN A 74 -6.08 2.72 -1.08
N GLY A 75 -4.81 2.77 -0.68
CA GLY A 75 -4.39 2.51 0.70
C GLY A 75 -5.03 3.47 1.70
N PHE A 76 -5.17 4.75 1.33
CA PHE A 76 -5.81 5.76 2.18
C PHE A 76 -7.25 5.39 2.57
N VAL A 77 -8.03 4.88 1.63
CA VAL A 77 -9.46 4.61 1.83
C VAL A 77 -9.68 3.65 3.01
N GLY A 78 -9.06 2.47 2.95
CA GLY A 78 -9.21 1.46 4.00
C GLY A 78 -8.61 1.90 5.34
N GLU A 79 -7.40 2.48 5.33
CA GLU A 79 -6.73 2.95 6.55
C GLU A 79 -7.52 4.05 7.26
N PHE A 80 -8.01 5.02 6.50
CA PHE A 80 -8.82 6.11 7.04
C PHE A 80 -10.13 5.61 7.67
N MET A 81 -10.84 4.70 6.99
CA MET A 81 -12.08 4.11 7.50
C MET A 81 -11.83 3.31 8.79
N ILE A 82 -10.74 2.54 8.85
CA ILE A 82 -10.33 1.79 10.05
C ILE A 82 -10.09 2.76 11.22
N LEU A 83 -9.29 3.79 11.02
CA LEU A 83 -8.96 4.75 12.06
C LEU A 83 -10.19 5.51 12.54
N MET A 84 -11.01 6.03 11.62
CA MET A 84 -12.23 6.75 11.95
C MET A 84 -13.24 5.85 12.67
N GLY A 85 -13.47 4.64 12.17
CA GLY A 85 -14.41 3.69 12.77
C GLY A 85 -13.97 3.15 14.13
N SER A 86 -12.65 3.06 14.37
CA SER A 86 -12.09 2.59 15.64
C SER A 86 -11.99 3.68 16.69
N PHE A 87 -11.94 4.95 16.29
CA PHE A 87 -11.66 6.07 17.20
C PHE A 87 -12.70 6.21 18.31
N ASN A 88 -13.98 6.01 18.01
CA ASN A 88 -15.04 6.12 19.01
C ASN A 88 -14.96 5.05 20.10
N SER A 89 -14.51 3.84 19.75
CA SER A 89 -14.39 2.72 20.70
C SER A 89 -13.07 2.74 21.47
N TYR A 90 -11.97 3.16 20.83
CA TYR A 90 -10.61 3.03 21.37
C TYR A 90 -9.75 4.26 21.07
N LYS A 91 -10.15 5.45 21.56
CA LYS A 91 -9.48 6.74 21.25
C LYS A 91 -7.97 6.71 21.38
N VAL A 92 -7.45 6.27 22.54
CA VAL A 92 -6.01 6.27 22.81
C VAL A 92 -5.27 5.30 21.89
N LEU A 93 -5.76 4.06 21.77
CA LEU A 93 -5.13 3.04 20.93
C LEU A 93 -5.13 3.45 19.46
N THR A 94 -6.25 4.02 18.98
CA THR A 94 -6.37 4.50 17.60
C THR A 94 -5.44 5.69 17.33
N SER A 95 -5.28 6.59 18.28
CA SER A 95 -4.32 7.69 18.16
C SER A 95 -2.87 7.18 18.08
N ILE A 96 -2.53 6.16 18.85
CA ILE A 96 -1.22 5.51 18.75
C ILE A 96 -1.07 4.81 17.40
N ALA A 97 -2.10 4.09 16.93
CA ALA A 97 -2.08 3.41 15.63
C ALA A 97 -1.92 4.38 14.46
N ALA A 98 -2.47 5.59 14.54
CA ALA A 98 -2.31 6.63 13.53
C ALA A 98 -0.83 7.05 13.35
N PHE A 99 0.01 6.97 14.38
CA PHE A 99 1.45 7.14 14.25
C PHE A 99 2.10 6.10 13.33
N GLY A 100 1.50 4.92 13.19
CA GLY A 100 1.96 3.89 12.26
C GLY A 100 2.01 4.37 10.81
N VAL A 101 1.07 5.21 10.39
CA VAL A 101 1.05 5.82 9.05
C VAL A 101 2.28 6.71 8.83
N VAL A 102 2.64 7.52 9.83
CA VAL A 102 3.83 8.37 9.77
C VAL A 102 5.10 7.54 9.69
N LEU A 103 5.20 6.49 10.51
CA LEU A 103 6.35 5.58 10.49
C LEU A 103 6.47 4.84 9.15
N ALA A 104 5.34 4.41 8.57
CA ALA A 104 5.30 3.78 7.25
C ALA A 104 5.83 4.75 6.17
N ALA A 105 5.41 6.00 6.19
CA ALA A 105 5.90 7.03 5.28
C ALA A 105 7.42 7.23 5.42
N ILE A 106 7.92 7.33 6.65
CA ILE A 106 9.34 7.54 6.92
C ILE A 106 10.18 6.39 6.34
N TYR A 107 9.90 5.14 6.70
CA TYR A 107 10.76 4.03 6.26
C TYR A 107 10.64 3.77 4.75
N MET A 108 9.47 3.92 4.17
CA MET A 108 9.24 3.67 2.75
C MET A 108 9.94 4.74 1.88
N LEU A 109 9.78 6.02 2.22
CA LEU A 109 10.42 7.12 1.51
C LEU A 109 11.94 7.13 1.73
N TRP A 110 12.40 6.74 2.91
CA TRP A 110 13.82 6.57 3.18
C TRP A 110 14.44 5.44 2.35
N ALA A 111 13.73 4.30 2.24
CA ALA A 111 14.17 3.22 1.36
C ALA A 111 14.21 3.66 -0.11
N TYR A 112 13.16 4.36 -0.58
CA TYR A 112 13.13 4.94 -1.92
C TYR A 112 14.32 5.88 -2.15
N GLN A 113 14.56 6.80 -1.24
CA GLN A 113 15.66 7.75 -1.34
C GLN A 113 17.01 7.04 -1.48
N ARG A 114 17.27 6.02 -0.70
CA ARG A 114 18.55 5.28 -0.73
C ARG A 114 18.76 4.49 -2.01
N ILE A 115 17.70 3.96 -2.60
CA ILE A 115 17.78 3.12 -3.80
C ILE A 115 17.81 3.96 -5.06
N PHE A 116 16.96 4.98 -5.14
CA PHE A 116 16.65 5.65 -6.40
C PHE A 116 17.33 6.98 -6.60
N THR A 117 17.65 7.70 -5.52
CA THR A 117 18.21 9.07 -5.63
C THR A 117 19.72 9.09 -5.45
N GLY A 118 20.31 10.26 -5.71
CA GLY A 118 21.75 10.47 -5.65
C GLY A 118 22.51 9.99 -6.89
N PRO A 119 23.84 10.00 -6.85
CA PRO A 119 24.68 9.46 -7.92
C PRO A 119 24.62 7.93 -7.95
N ILE A 120 24.96 7.36 -9.09
CA ILE A 120 25.11 5.90 -9.20
C ILE A 120 26.27 5.45 -8.30
N SER A 121 25.95 4.66 -7.28
CA SER A 121 26.91 4.21 -6.26
C SER A 121 27.66 2.92 -6.61
N ASN A 122 27.23 2.23 -7.68
CA ASN A 122 27.79 0.94 -8.08
C ASN A 122 27.76 0.83 -9.61
N GLU A 123 28.91 0.56 -10.22
CA GLU A 123 29.09 0.40 -11.67
C GLU A 123 28.09 -0.57 -12.32
N LYS A 124 27.71 -1.64 -11.58
CA LYS A 124 26.70 -2.59 -12.05
C LYS A 124 25.30 -1.99 -12.20
N ASN A 125 25.06 -0.78 -11.69
CA ASN A 125 23.79 -0.07 -11.84
C ASN A 125 23.77 0.81 -13.10
N GLU A 126 24.92 1.09 -13.72
CA GLU A 126 25.02 1.93 -14.91
C GLU A 126 24.41 1.29 -16.16
N SER A 127 24.48 -0.04 -16.25
CA SER A 127 24.01 -0.82 -17.40
C SER A 127 22.58 -1.33 -17.26
N LEU A 128 21.86 -0.95 -16.19
CA LEU A 128 20.49 -1.42 -15.95
C LEU A 128 19.53 -0.91 -17.02
N LYS A 129 18.76 -1.82 -17.58
CA LYS A 129 17.69 -1.50 -18.53
C LYS A 129 16.40 -1.22 -17.77
N ASP A 130 15.69 -0.17 -18.19
CA ASP A 130 14.37 0.18 -17.64
C ASP A 130 13.33 -0.90 -17.96
N LEU A 131 12.11 -0.71 -17.49
CA LEU A 131 11.00 -1.65 -17.69
C LEU A 131 10.80 -1.96 -19.17
N ASP A 132 10.67 -3.23 -19.47
CA ASP A 132 10.25 -3.71 -20.78
C ASP A 132 8.71 -3.64 -20.94
N ILE A 133 8.22 -4.00 -22.14
CA ILE A 133 6.79 -3.98 -22.43
C ILE A 133 6.02 -4.98 -21.57
N ARG A 134 6.58 -6.17 -21.33
CA ARG A 134 5.92 -7.22 -20.52
C ARG A 134 5.79 -6.81 -19.07
N GLU A 135 6.86 -6.29 -18.48
CA GLU A 135 6.89 -5.77 -17.12
C GLU A 135 5.90 -4.61 -16.97
N THR A 136 5.89 -3.70 -17.95
CA THR A 136 4.95 -2.56 -17.98
C THR A 136 3.50 -3.04 -18.04
N LEU A 137 3.16 -3.97 -18.94
CA LEU A 137 1.81 -4.52 -19.06
C LEU A 137 1.37 -5.29 -17.80
N SER A 138 2.31 -5.87 -17.06
CA SER A 138 2.00 -6.59 -15.82
C SER A 138 1.71 -5.64 -14.65
N ILE A 139 2.40 -4.51 -14.56
CA ILE A 139 2.29 -3.59 -13.42
C ILE A 139 1.21 -2.52 -13.62
N VAL A 140 0.98 -2.04 -14.84
CA VAL A 140 0.04 -0.96 -15.15
C VAL A 140 -1.40 -1.25 -14.67
N PRO A 141 -1.97 -2.45 -14.82
CA PRO A 141 -3.31 -2.73 -14.29
C PRO A 141 -3.41 -2.51 -12.78
N LEU A 142 -2.38 -2.88 -12.01
CA LEU A 142 -2.36 -2.67 -10.56
C LEU A 142 -2.27 -1.18 -10.21
N VAL A 143 -1.45 -0.41 -10.94
CA VAL A 143 -1.35 1.05 -10.78
C VAL A 143 -2.70 1.72 -11.07
N LEU A 144 -3.39 1.31 -12.14
CA LEU A 144 -4.72 1.82 -12.49
C LEU A 144 -5.76 1.47 -11.43
N LEU A 145 -5.72 0.25 -10.87
CA LEU A 145 -6.61 -0.15 -9.78
C LEU A 145 -6.37 0.68 -8.51
N MET A 146 -5.11 0.94 -8.14
CA MET A 146 -4.78 1.80 -7.00
C MET A 146 -5.37 3.19 -7.14
N LEU A 147 -5.28 3.77 -8.34
CA LEU A 147 -5.83 5.08 -8.63
C LEU A 147 -7.36 5.06 -8.67
N PHE A 148 -7.95 4.05 -9.33
CA PHE A 148 -9.38 3.91 -9.46
C PHE A 148 -10.07 3.77 -8.10
N ILE A 149 -9.58 2.87 -7.22
CA ILE A 149 -10.13 2.67 -5.89
C ILE A 149 -9.94 3.91 -5.01
N GLY A 150 -8.82 4.62 -5.16
CA GLY A 150 -8.55 5.84 -4.41
C GLY A 150 -9.46 7.01 -4.78
N ILE A 151 -9.89 7.12 -6.05
CA ILE A 151 -10.76 8.21 -6.55
C ILE A 151 -12.24 7.84 -6.42
N TYR A 152 -12.59 6.57 -6.63
CA TYR A 152 -13.97 6.06 -6.60
C TYR A 152 -14.14 4.93 -5.57
N PRO A 153 -13.93 5.21 -4.27
CA PRO A 153 -14.02 4.18 -3.23
C PRO A 153 -15.41 3.57 -3.13
N SER A 154 -16.46 4.34 -3.40
CA SER A 154 -17.87 3.88 -3.35
C SER A 154 -18.14 2.66 -4.23
N TYR A 155 -17.37 2.46 -5.30
CA TYR A 155 -17.49 1.26 -6.13
C TYR A 155 -17.09 0.01 -5.35
N ILE A 156 -15.96 0.01 -4.67
CA ILE A 156 -15.52 -1.12 -3.82
C ILE A 156 -16.40 -1.26 -2.59
N GLU A 157 -16.78 -0.15 -1.95
CA GLU A 157 -17.69 -0.15 -0.79
C GLU A 157 -18.99 -0.90 -1.11
N SER A 158 -19.56 -0.71 -2.30
CA SER A 158 -20.82 -1.36 -2.71
C SER A 158 -20.76 -2.89 -2.69
N PHE A 159 -19.58 -3.49 -2.84
CA PHE A 159 -19.39 -4.95 -2.78
C PHE A 159 -19.20 -5.47 -1.36
N VAL A 160 -18.77 -4.64 -0.41
CA VAL A 160 -18.42 -5.09 0.94
C VAL A 160 -19.45 -4.67 2.01
N ILE A 161 -20.42 -3.82 1.66
CA ILE A 161 -21.45 -3.30 2.58
C ILE A 161 -22.21 -4.43 3.28
N GLN A 162 -22.65 -5.45 2.53
CA GLN A 162 -23.45 -6.55 3.06
C GLN A 162 -22.63 -7.42 4.02
N GLU A 163 -21.41 -7.77 3.65
CA GLU A 163 -20.49 -8.57 4.46
C GLU A 163 -20.09 -7.85 5.74
N ALA A 164 -19.81 -6.55 5.64
CA ALA A 164 -19.49 -5.72 6.81
C ALA A 164 -20.69 -5.65 7.79
N GLY A 165 -21.91 -5.51 7.28
CA GLY A 165 -23.13 -5.57 8.07
C GLY A 165 -23.30 -6.88 8.80
N PHE A 166 -23.21 -8.00 8.08
CA PHE A 166 -23.33 -9.34 8.64
C PHE A 166 -22.29 -9.62 9.74
N ILE A 167 -21.04 -9.26 9.52
CA ILE A 167 -19.98 -9.43 10.51
C ILE A 167 -20.24 -8.56 11.75
N THR A 168 -20.68 -7.32 11.55
CA THR A 168 -20.96 -6.39 12.66
C THR A 168 -22.09 -6.91 13.54
N GLU A 169 -23.21 -7.37 12.95
CA GLU A 169 -24.32 -7.98 13.67
C GLU A 169 -23.90 -9.23 14.42
N THR A 170 -23.12 -10.09 13.78
CA THR A 170 -22.61 -11.32 14.43
C THR A 170 -21.76 -10.97 15.66
N ILE A 171 -20.86 -9.99 15.57
CA ILE A 171 -20.04 -9.54 16.71
C ILE A 171 -20.92 -8.97 17.82
N ALA A 172 -21.98 -8.21 17.49
CA ALA A 172 -22.89 -7.68 18.49
C ALA A 172 -23.62 -8.78 19.26
N LEU A 173 -24.13 -9.80 18.57
CA LEU A 173 -24.77 -10.96 19.21
C LEU A 173 -23.87 -11.70 20.21
N PHE A 174 -22.58 -11.84 19.89
CA PHE A 174 -21.62 -12.45 20.82
C PHE A 174 -21.27 -11.58 22.04
N LYS A 175 -21.42 -10.25 21.94
CA LYS A 175 -21.23 -9.34 23.08
C LYS A 175 -22.39 -9.39 24.08
N ASP A 176 -23.61 -9.62 23.59
CA ASP A 176 -24.82 -9.70 24.44
C ASP A 176 -24.96 -11.04 25.17
N ILE A 177 -24.17 -12.05 24.81
CA ILE A 177 -24.15 -13.39 25.47
C ILE A 177 -23.20 -13.44 26.69
N LYS A 178 -22.36 -12.42 26.89
CA LYS A 178 -21.44 -12.30 28.05
C LYS A 178 -21.99 -11.37 29.11
#